data_f3b4dde480066c08de3a94f4c0ff6d3b
#
_entry.id   f3b4dde480066c08de3a94f4c0ff6d3b
#
_cell.length_a   1.000
_cell.length_b   1.000
_cell.length_c   1.000
_cell.angle_alpha   90.00
_cell.angle_beta   90.00
_cell.angle_gamma   90.00
#
_symmetry.space_group_name_H-M   'P 1'
#
loop_
_entity.id
_entity.type
_entity.pdbx_description
1 polymer ?
#
loop_
_entity_poly.entity_id
_entity_poly.type
_entity_poly.pdbx_seq_one_letter_code
_entity_poly.pdbx_strand_id
1 'polypeptide(L)'
;MSFGEWISQSENVVFLLVSVVMLMASVWVVVTRNLVHAALMLALALAGSAALFLMLGAEFVAWTVVLVYIGAVVVLFLFGLMITRAPLGRDPAPLSHRRRWPAALVAAAVFATVATATTSFFGWGEDTVIQEGISRTGALGDLLFSRFVIPFEAVSFLLLAALIGGIVLARKDPKE
;
A
#
# COMPACT_ATOMS: atom_id res chain seq x y z
N MET A 1 -22.95 2.38 -20.57
CA MET A 1 -21.84 3.23 -21.08
C MET A 1 -21.01 2.44 -22.08
N SER A 2 -20.80 2.98 -23.27
CA SER A 2 -19.89 2.40 -24.25
C SER A 2 -18.44 2.64 -23.78
N PHE A 3 -17.52 1.71 -24.09
CA PHE A 3 -16.10 1.85 -23.73
C PHE A 3 -15.48 3.15 -24.27
N GLY A 4 -15.99 3.66 -25.39
CA GLY A 4 -15.59 4.96 -25.95
C GLY A 4 -16.05 6.16 -25.14
N GLU A 5 -17.24 6.13 -24.56
CA GLU A 5 -17.76 7.18 -23.67
C GLU A 5 -17.02 7.21 -22.35
N TRP A 6 -16.60 6.02 -21.86
CA TRP A 6 -15.83 5.92 -20.63
C TRP A 6 -14.44 6.58 -20.77
N ILE A 7 -13.76 6.37 -21.91
CA ILE A 7 -12.44 6.98 -22.18
C ILE A 7 -12.55 8.49 -22.48
N SER A 8 -13.72 9.01 -22.86
CA SER A 8 -13.88 10.43 -23.13
C SER A 8 -13.84 11.31 -21.88
N GLN A 9 -14.01 10.71 -20.71
CA GLN A 9 -13.86 11.42 -19.42
C GLN A 9 -12.39 11.44 -18.99
N SER A 10 -11.84 12.64 -18.79
CA SER A 10 -10.42 12.83 -18.42
C SER A 10 -10.04 12.11 -17.12
N GLU A 11 -10.95 11.99 -16.17
CA GLU A 11 -10.74 11.32 -14.89
C GLU A 11 -10.49 9.81 -15.07
N ASN A 12 -11.22 9.17 -15.98
CA ASN A 12 -11.07 7.75 -16.26
C ASN A 12 -9.74 7.43 -16.95
N VAL A 13 -9.26 8.33 -17.81
CA VAL A 13 -7.95 8.21 -18.45
C VAL A 13 -6.83 8.32 -17.42
N VAL A 14 -6.91 9.30 -16.51
CA VAL A 14 -5.94 9.44 -15.43
C VAL A 14 -5.95 8.22 -14.51
N PHE A 15 -7.14 7.74 -14.14
CA PHE A 15 -7.30 6.51 -13.35
C PHE A 15 -6.63 5.31 -14.04
N LEU A 16 -6.88 5.10 -15.31
CA LEU A 16 -6.31 3.99 -16.07
C LEU A 16 -4.79 4.08 -16.13
N LEU A 17 -4.25 5.27 -16.38
CA LEU A 17 -2.82 5.50 -16.44
C LEU A 17 -2.14 5.21 -15.11
N VAL A 18 -2.66 5.75 -14.01
CA VAL A 18 -2.15 5.51 -12.65
C VAL A 18 -2.25 4.03 -12.29
N SER A 19 -3.39 3.39 -12.59
CA SER A 19 -3.60 1.96 -12.30
C SER A 19 -2.62 1.07 -13.05
N VAL A 20 -2.36 1.33 -14.32
CA VAL A 20 -1.39 0.56 -15.13
C VAL A 20 0.02 0.71 -14.56
N VAL A 21 0.45 1.93 -14.23
CA VAL A 21 1.78 2.18 -13.65
C VAL A 21 1.91 1.45 -12.30
N MET A 22 0.88 1.55 -11.44
CA MET A 22 0.85 0.90 -10.13
C MET A 22 0.90 -0.63 -10.25
N LEU A 23 0.13 -1.22 -11.18
CA LEU A 23 0.13 -2.66 -11.42
C LEU A 23 1.48 -3.15 -11.94
N MET A 24 2.08 -2.44 -12.90
CA MET A 24 3.42 -2.77 -13.39
C MET A 24 4.46 -2.71 -12.28
N ALA A 25 4.45 -1.65 -11.48
CA ALA A 25 5.35 -1.51 -10.35
C ALA A 25 5.17 -2.65 -9.34
N SER A 26 3.93 -3.00 -9.00
CA SER A 26 3.60 -4.08 -8.06
C SER A 26 4.08 -5.46 -8.53
N VAL A 27 3.90 -5.75 -9.81
CA VAL A 27 4.43 -6.99 -10.42
C VAL A 27 5.96 -7.00 -10.38
N TRP A 28 6.58 -5.85 -10.67
CA TRP A 28 8.04 -5.73 -10.68
C TRP A 28 8.65 -5.92 -9.31
N VAL A 29 7.99 -5.47 -8.22
CA VAL A 29 8.40 -5.74 -6.83
C VAL A 29 8.62 -7.23 -6.60
N VAL A 30 7.70 -8.06 -7.09
CA VAL A 30 7.73 -9.52 -6.84
C VAL A 30 8.72 -10.25 -7.76
N VAL A 31 8.89 -9.77 -8.98
CA VAL A 31 9.71 -10.43 -10.01
C VAL A 31 11.19 -10.08 -9.88
N THR A 32 11.52 -8.87 -9.41
CA THR A 32 12.91 -8.42 -9.35
C THR A 32 13.69 -9.16 -8.26
N ARG A 33 14.92 -9.52 -8.58
CA ARG A 33 15.84 -10.17 -7.64
C ARG A 33 16.69 -9.19 -6.84
N ASN A 34 16.69 -7.93 -7.24
CA ASN A 34 17.45 -6.88 -6.56
C ASN A 34 16.57 -6.20 -5.52
N LEU A 35 16.91 -6.36 -4.24
CA LEU A 35 16.13 -5.82 -3.13
C LEU A 35 15.98 -4.29 -3.17
N VAL A 36 17.02 -3.58 -3.63
CA VAL A 36 16.95 -2.12 -3.76
C VAL A 36 15.96 -1.73 -4.85
N HIS A 37 15.98 -2.42 -6.00
CA HIS A 37 15.00 -2.19 -7.06
C HIS A 37 13.59 -2.57 -6.62
N ALA A 38 13.44 -3.66 -5.85
CA ALA A 38 12.14 -4.03 -5.26
C ALA A 38 11.58 -2.92 -4.37
N ALA A 39 12.42 -2.35 -3.49
CA ALA A 39 12.02 -1.27 -2.61
C ALA A 39 11.62 0.01 -3.37
N LEU A 40 12.35 0.36 -4.43
CA LEU A 40 12.00 1.51 -5.28
C LEU A 40 10.68 1.28 -6.04
N MET A 41 10.45 0.07 -6.56
CA MET A 41 9.18 -0.28 -7.21
C MET A 41 8.03 -0.32 -6.21
N LEU A 42 8.27 -0.74 -4.96
CA LEU A 42 7.30 -0.65 -3.88
C LEU A 42 6.92 0.80 -3.59
N ALA A 43 7.91 1.71 -3.51
CA ALA A 43 7.64 3.13 -3.35
C ALA A 43 6.76 3.68 -4.50
N LEU A 44 7.05 3.28 -5.73
CA LEU A 44 6.26 3.68 -6.91
C LEU A 44 4.83 3.12 -6.86
N ALA A 45 4.65 1.86 -6.45
CA ALA A 45 3.33 1.26 -6.27
C ALA A 45 2.52 1.98 -5.18
N LEU A 46 3.16 2.34 -4.06
CA LEU A 46 2.54 3.12 -2.98
C LEU A 46 2.19 4.55 -3.43
N ALA A 47 3.04 5.18 -4.25
CA ALA A 47 2.74 6.49 -4.83
C ALA A 47 1.50 6.42 -5.76
N GLY A 48 1.38 5.37 -6.57
CA GLY A 48 0.19 5.10 -7.36
C GLY A 48 -1.06 4.91 -6.48
N SER A 49 -0.94 4.16 -5.38
CA SER A 49 -2.04 4.00 -4.41
C SER A 49 -2.45 5.34 -3.79
N ALA A 50 -1.49 6.19 -3.40
CA ALA A 50 -1.79 7.53 -2.88
C ALA A 50 -2.53 8.40 -3.91
N ALA A 51 -2.12 8.33 -5.18
CA ALA A 51 -2.80 9.04 -6.26
C ALA A 51 -4.25 8.56 -6.44
N LEU A 52 -4.51 7.24 -6.35
CA LEU A 52 -5.87 6.71 -6.38
C LEU A 52 -6.71 7.17 -5.18
N PHE A 53 -6.13 7.24 -3.98
CA PHE A 53 -6.82 7.80 -2.82
C PHE A 53 -7.18 9.28 -2.99
N LEU A 54 -6.32 10.08 -3.64
CA LEU A 54 -6.65 11.47 -3.99
C LEU A 54 -7.84 11.53 -4.96
N MET A 55 -7.85 10.67 -5.97
CA MET A 55 -8.99 10.59 -6.91
C MET A 55 -10.29 10.18 -6.22
N LEU A 56 -10.23 9.34 -5.19
CA LEU A 56 -11.38 8.98 -4.37
C LEU A 56 -11.76 10.08 -3.35
N GLY A 57 -11.06 11.20 -3.31
CA GLY A 57 -11.26 12.27 -2.34
C GLY A 57 -10.86 11.90 -0.90
N ALA A 58 -10.05 10.86 -0.72
CA ALA A 58 -9.51 10.44 0.57
C ALA A 58 -8.14 11.10 0.83
N GLU A 59 -8.12 12.44 0.84
CA GLU A 59 -6.90 13.25 0.91
C GLU A 59 -6.02 12.90 2.12
N PHE A 60 -6.62 12.77 3.30
CA PHE A 60 -5.89 12.42 4.52
C PHE A 60 -5.16 11.09 4.40
N VAL A 61 -5.82 10.08 3.84
CA VAL A 61 -5.24 8.74 3.63
C VAL A 61 -4.11 8.82 2.61
N ALA A 62 -4.30 9.54 1.52
CA ALA A 62 -3.28 9.73 0.49
C ALA A 62 -2.00 10.36 1.06
N TRP A 63 -2.13 11.45 1.82
CA TRP A 63 -0.99 12.09 2.46
C TRP A 63 -0.33 11.21 3.53
N THR A 64 -1.11 10.40 4.24
CA THR A 64 -0.58 9.42 5.19
C THR A 64 0.27 8.36 4.49
N VAL A 65 -0.18 7.85 3.34
CA VAL A 65 0.61 6.91 2.53
C VAL A 65 1.93 7.54 2.08
N VAL A 66 1.91 8.78 1.61
CA VAL A 66 3.12 9.46 1.17
C VAL A 66 4.09 9.71 2.32
N LEU A 67 3.62 10.27 3.42
CA LEU A 67 4.49 10.67 4.53
C LEU A 67 4.98 9.48 5.36
N VAL A 68 4.09 8.56 5.69
CA VAL A 68 4.42 7.44 6.58
C VAL A 68 5.01 6.27 5.80
N TYR A 69 4.30 5.79 4.76
CA TYR A 69 4.77 4.60 4.05
C TYR A 69 5.97 4.89 3.15
N ILE A 70 5.91 5.91 2.30
CA ILE A 70 7.03 6.23 1.41
C ILE A 70 8.10 6.98 2.19
N GLY A 71 7.74 8.01 2.96
CA GLY A 71 8.68 8.87 3.64
C GLY A 71 9.40 8.20 4.82
N ALA A 72 8.72 7.43 5.65
CA ALA A 72 9.33 6.79 6.81
C ALA A 72 9.68 5.31 6.55
N VAL A 73 8.70 4.49 6.16
CA VAL A 73 8.89 3.03 6.12
C VAL A 73 9.82 2.60 4.97
N VAL A 74 9.56 3.05 3.74
CA VAL A 74 10.40 2.67 2.57
C VAL A 74 11.81 3.22 2.71
N VAL A 75 11.96 4.47 3.18
CA VAL A 75 13.29 5.08 3.39
C VAL A 75 14.06 4.33 4.47
N LEU A 76 13.41 4.01 5.61
CA LEU A 76 14.03 3.22 6.66
C LEU A 76 14.43 1.81 6.18
N PHE A 77 13.57 1.19 5.37
CA PHE A 77 13.83 -0.11 4.76
C PHE A 77 15.05 -0.08 3.82
N LEU A 78 15.12 0.94 2.93
CA LEU A 78 16.28 1.14 2.06
C LEU A 78 17.56 1.36 2.85
N PHE A 79 17.48 2.16 3.92
CA PHE A 79 18.62 2.40 4.80
C PHE A 79 19.06 1.12 5.52
N GLY A 80 18.10 0.32 6.00
CA GLY A 80 18.35 -0.98 6.61
C GLY A 80 19.05 -1.95 5.63
N LEU A 81 18.59 -2.01 4.38
CA LEU A 81 19.23 -2.83 3.34
C LEU A 81 20.66 -2.38 3.03
N MET A 82 20.90 -1.08 3.06
CA MET A 82 22.26 -0.54 2.82
C MET A 82 23.22 -0.92 3.95
N ILE A 83 22.79 -0.90 5.22
CA ILE A 83 23.62 -1.25 6.37
C ILE A 83 23.86 -2.76 6.46
N THR A 84 22.87 -3.59 6.15
CA THR A 84 22.95 -5.05 6.32
C THR A 84 23.78 -5.77 5.27
N ARG A 85 24.37 -5.07 4.28
CA ARG A 85 25.11 -5.67 3.17
C ARG A 85 24.38 -6.89 2.57
N ALA A 86 23.07 -6.76 2.40
CA ALA A 86 22.29 -7.82 1.79
C ALA A 86 22.96 -8.21 0.46
N PRO A 87 23.19 -9.51 0.20
CA PRO A 87 23.86 -9.95 -1.03
C PRO A 87 23.04 -9.44 -2.21
N LEU A 88 23.64 -8.52 -2.97
CA LEU A 88 23.05 -7.91 -4.17
C LEU A 88 22.99 -8.98 -5.27
N GLY A 89 22.08 -9.95 -5.12
CA GLY A 89 21.62 -10.80 -6.21
C GLY A 89 22.64 -11.61 -6.99
N ARG A 90 23.85 -11.89 -6.45
CA ARG A 90 24.90 -12.61 -7.17
C ARG A 90 24.97 -14.10 -6.92
N ASP A 91 24.34 -14.59 -5.88
CA ASP A 91 24.20 -16.02 -5.66
C ASP A 91 22.78 -16.46 -6.00
N PRO A 92 22.59 -17.33 -7.00
CA PRO A 92 21.32 -17.95 -7.25
C PRO A 92 21.08 -19.07 -6.23
N ALA A 93 20.91 -18.71 -4.96
CA ALA A 93 20.28 -19.65 -4.06
C ALA A 93 18.90 -19.97 -4.65
N PRO A 94 18.60 -21.22 -4.97
CA PRO A 94 17.34 -21.58 -5.61
C PRO A 94 16.21 -21.47 -4.60
N LEU A 95 15.78 -20.24 -4.34
CA LEU A 95 14.53 -19.95 -3.60
C LEU A 95 13.28 -20.38 -4.39
N SER A 96 13.51 -20.91 -5.61
CA SER A 96 12.45 -21.43 -6.46
C SER A 96 12.01 -22.81 -5.95
N HIS A 97 10.94 -22.82 -5.18
CA HIS A 97 10.24 -24.05 -4.82
C HIS A 97 9.87 -24.81 -6.09
N ARG A 98 10.30 -26.05 -6.19
CA ARG A 98 10.09 -26.95 -7.36
C ARG A 98 8.59 -27.15 -7.69
N ARG A 99 7.70 -26.74 -6.78
CA ARG A 99 6.24 -26.88 -6.90
C ARG A 99 5.56 -25.51 -6.87
N ARG A 100 5.54 -24.82 -8.01
CA ARG A 100 4.90 -23.49 -8.14
C ARG A 100 3.38 -23.55 -8.28
N TRP A 101 2.85 -24.68 -8.70
CA TRP A 101 1.43 -24.81 -9.01
C TRP A 101 0.48 -24.69 -7.81
N PRO A 102 0.77 -25.22 -6.58
CA PRO A 102 -0.13 -24.99 -5.46
C PRO A 102 -0.17 -23.50 -5.05
N ALA A 103 0.95 -22.77 -5.15
CA ALA A 103 0.96 -21.34 -4.92
C ALA A 103 0.11 -20.58 -5.95
N ALA A 104 0.18 -20.99 -7.22
CA ALA A 104 -0.67 -20.41 -8.27
C ALA A 104 -2.16 -20.69 -8.04
N LEU A 105 -2.52 -21.88 -7.56
CA LEU A 105 -3.90 -22.22 -7.20
C LEU A 105 -4.43 -21.34 -6.05
N VAL A 106 -3.64 -21.18 -4.99
CA VAL A 106 -4.03 -20.31 -3.86
C VAL A 106 -4.19 -18.86 -4.33
N ALA A 107 -3.25 -18.36 -5.12
CA ALA A 107 -3.34 -17.01 -5.67
C ALA A 107 -4.58 -16.82 -6.56
N ALA A 108 -4.88 -17.79 -7.42
CA ALA A 108 -6.08 -17.77 -8.26
C ALA A 108 -7.37 -17.86 -7.44
N ALA A 109 -7.40 -18.67 -6.38
CA ALA A 109 -8.55 -18.78 -5.49
C ALA A 109 -8.80 -17.44 -4.74
N VAL A 110 -7.75 -16.83 -4.19
CA VAL A 110 -7.86 -15.51 -3.53
C VAL A 110 -8.33 -14.46 -4.52
N PHE A 111 -7.75 -14.42 -5.72
CA PHE A 111 -8.15 -13.47 -6.76
C PHE A 111 -9.61 -13.65 -7.15
N ALA A 112 -10.05 -14.89 -7.40
CA ALA A 112 -11.43 -15.20 -7.75
C ALA A 112 -12.39 -14.80 -6.61
N THR A 113 -12.05 -15.08 -5.34
CA THR A 113 -12.87 -14.68 -4.20
C THR A 113 -13.03 -13.17 -4.10
N VAL A 114 -11.93 -12.43 -4.22
CA VAL A 114 -11.97 -10.96 -4.19
C VAL A 114 -12.75 -10.40 -5.37
N ALA A 115 -12.52 -10.90 -6.59
CA ALA A 115 -13.21 -10.46 -7.78
C ALA A 115 -14.73 -10.71 -7.69
N THR A 116 -15.14 -11.91 -7.27
CA THR A 116 -16.56 -12.25 -7.11
C THR A 116 -17.21 -11.44 -5.98
N ALA A 117 -16.53 -11.24 -4.86
CA ALA A 117 -17.01 -10.40 -3.77
C ALA A 117 -17.23 -8.95 -4.25
N THR A 118 -16.25 -8.38 -4.94
CA THR A 118 -16.35 -7.00 -5.46
C THR A 118 -17.52 -6.86 -6.43
N THR A 119 -17.67 -7.76 -7.39
CA THR A 119 -18.78 -7.69 -8.37
C THR A 119 -20.15 -7.95 -7.75
N SER A 120 -20.22 -8.79 -6.71
CA SER A 120 -21.50 -9.12 -6.05
C SER A 120 -22.00 -8.02 -5.11
N PHE A 121 -21.07 -7.35 -4.39
CA PHE A 121 -21.43 -6.36 -3.40
C PHE A 121 -21.58 -4.94 -3.97
N PHE A 122 -20.80 -4.59 -5.01
CA PHE A 122 -20.78 -3.23 -5.53
C PHE A 122 -21.58 -3.01 -6.81
N GLY A 123 -22.16 -4.06 -7.41
CA GLY A 123 -22.99 -3.95 -8.64
C GLY A 123 -22.27 -3.17 -9.76
N TRP A 124 -22.67 -3.37 -11.00
CA TRP A 124 -22.20 -2.58 -12.11
C TRP A 124 -23.15 -1.36 -12.27
N GLY A 125 -22.79 -0.21 -11.65
CA GLY A 125 -23.38 1.06 -12.06
C GLY A 125 -24.40 1.73 -11.14
N GLU A 126 -24.32 1.64 -9.83
CA GLU A 126 -24.93 2.63 -8.97
C GLU A 126 -24.00 3.84 -8.83
N ASP A 127 -24.41 4.96 -9.47
CA ASP A 127 -23.77 6.25 -9.29
C ASP A 127 -23.94 6.68 -7.83
N THR A 128 -22.97 6.35 -6.99
CA THR A 128 -22.89 6.91 -5.64
C THR A 128 -22.53 8.39 -5.77
N VAL A 129 -23.52 9.25 -5.64
CA VAL A 129 -23.34 10.70 -5.61
C VAL A 129 -22.43 11.01 -4.41
N ILE A 130 -21.20 11.36 -4.72
CA ILE A 130 -20.25 11.84 -3.73
C ILE A 130 -20.76 13.21 -3.29
N GLN A 131 -21.26 13.30 -2.06
CA GLN A 131 -21.77 14.53 -1.48
C GLN A 131 -20.62 15.55 -1.37
N GLU A 132 -20.58 16.51 -2.27
CA GLU A 132 -19.65 17.62 -2.24
C GLU A 132 -20.10 18.58 -1.12
N GLY A 133 -19.21 18.96 -0.22
CA GLY A 133 -19.47 20.07 0.70
C GLY A 133 -18.90 20.00 2.11
N ILE A 134 -18.39 18.87 2.56
CA ILE A 134 -17.70 18.78 3.87
C ILE A 134 -16.26 18.38 3.61
N SER A 135 -15.29 19.14 4.13
CA SER A 135 -13.91 18.69 4.04
C SER A 135 -13.82 17.33 4.74
N ARG A 136 -13.61 16.26 3.96
CA ARG A 136 -13.59 14.89 4.46
C ARG A 136 -12.57 14.69 5.59
N THR A 137 -11.49 15.46 5.55
CA THR A 137 -10.44 15.49 6.57
C THR A 137 -10.96 16.11 7.88
N GLY A 138 -11.77 17.17 7.81
CA GLY A 138 -12.41 17.77 8.99
C GLY A 138 -13.39 16.80 9.66
N ALA A 139 -14.28 16.18 8.87
CA ALA A 139 -15.23 15.18 9.37
C ALA A 139 -14.52 13.97 10.00
N LEU A 140 -13.39 13.54 9.44
CA LEU A 140 -12.57 12.47 10.02
C LEU A 140 -12.01 12.88 11.39
N GLY A 141 -11.52 14.11 11.53
CA GLY A 141 -11.04 14.65 12.81
C GLY A 141 -12.15 14.66 13.86
N ASP A 142 -13.33 15.18 13.52
CA ASP A 142 -14.47 15.21 14.44
C ASP A 142 -14.89 13.82 14.89
N LEU A 143 -14.90 12.83 13.99
CA LEU A 143 -15.21 11.45 14.33
C LEU A 143 -14.15 10.80 15.22
N LEU A 144 -12.87 11.06 14.95
CA LEU A 144 -11.76 10.53 15.76
C LEU A 144 -11.82 11.04 17.19
N PHE A 145 -12.06 12.34 17.38
CA PHE A 145 -12.05 12.98 18.70
C PHE A 145 -13.39 12.94 19.42
N SER A 146 -14.48 12.52 18.78
CA SER A 146 -15.78 12.35 19.44
C SER A 146 -16.12 10.87 19.67
N ARG A 147 -16.27 10.12 18.60
CA ARG A 147 -16.77 8.73 18.65
C ARG A 147 -15.69 7.68 18.81
N PHE A 148 -14.49 7.94 18.28
CA PHE A 148 -13.38 6.99 18.22
C PHE A 148 -12.19 7.38 19.11
N VAL A 149 -12.43 8.14 20.20
CA VAL A 149 -11.38 8.57 21.13
C VAL A 149 -10.66 7.38 21.75
N ILE A 150 -11.37 6.33 22.16
CA ILE A 150 -10.75 5.14 22.82
C ILE A 150 -9.84 4.38 21.84
N PRO A 151 -10.28 4.03 20.61
CA PRO A 151 -9.37 3.46 19.62
C PRO A 151 -8.18 4.37 19.29
N PHE A 152 -8.39 5.69 19.21
CA PHE A 152 -7.32 6.64 18.96
C PHE A 152 -6.26 6.63 20.07
N GLU A 153 -6.68 6.65 21.32
CA GLU A 153 -5.81 6.55 22.49
C GLU A 153 -5.03 5.21 22.50
N ALA A 154 -5.73 4.10 22.21
CA ALA A 154 -5.10 2.78 22.16
C ALA A 154 -3.99 2.69 21.09
N VAL A 155 -4.18 3.33 19.94
CA VAL A 155 -3.13 3.41 18.90
C VAL A 155 -1.94 4.24 19.37
N SER A 156 -2.15 5.31 20.15
CA SER A 156 -1.06 6.10 20.72
C SER A 156 -0.18 5.26 21.66
N PHE A 157 -0.77 4.42 22.53
CA PHE A 157 -0.02 3.48 23.37
C PHE A 157 0.72 2.43 22.53
N LEU A 158 0.11 1.93 21.47
CA LEU A 158 0.76 0.99 20.54
C LEU A 158 1.99 1.60 19.90
N LEU A 159 1.89 2.85 19.43
CA LEU A 159 3.03 3.57 18.83
C LEU A 159 4.17 3.78 19.84
N LEU A 160 3.84 4.13 21.08
CA LEU A 160 4.82 4.27 22.15
C LEU A 160 5.51 2.93 22.45
N ALA A 161 4.75 1.85 22.56
CA ALA A 161 5.28 0.50 22.77
C ALA A 161 6.18 0.05 21.61
N ALA A 162 5.78 0.33 20.35
CA ALA A 162 6.57 0.04 19.17
C ALA A 162 7.90 0.83 19.17
N LEU A 163 7.87 2.10 19.56
CA LEU A 163 9.07 2.93 19.68
C LEU A 163 10.05 2.35 20.73
N ILE A 164 9.55 2.04 21.93
CA ILE A 164 10.36 1.46 22.99
C ILE A 164 10.91 0.09 22.56
N GLY A 165 10.07 -0.76 21.96
CA GLY A 165 10.49 -2.06 21.45
C GLY A 165 11.59 -1.95 20.39
N GLY A 166 11.47 -1.01 19.46
CA GLY A 166 12.48 -0.74 18.44
C GLY A 166 13.82 -0.31 19.05
N ILE A 167 13.80 0.58 20.05
CA ILE A 167 15.01 1.04 20.74
C ILE A 167 15.68 -0.11 21.52
N VAL A 168 14.89 -0.93 22.22
CA VAL A 168 15.40 -2.08 22.98
C VAL A 168 16.04 -3.11 22.05
N LEU A 169 15.43 -3.42 20.92
CA LEU A 169 15.98 -4.35 19.93
C LEU A 169 17.24 -3.82 19.24
N ALA A 170 17.32 -2.50 19.04
CA ALA A 170 18.49 -1.88 18.40
C ALA A 170 19.68 -1.72 19.36
N ARG A 171 19.46 -1.80 20.67
CA ARG A 171 20.48 -1.63 21.69
C ARG A 171 21.39 -2.86 21.72
N LYS A 172 22.68 -2.62 21.51
CA LYS A 172 23.71 -3.64 21.69
C LYS A 172 24.03 -3.77 23.19
N ASP A 173 23.84 -4.96 23.77
CA ASP A 173 24.29 -5.20 25.12
C ASP A 173 25.82 -5.02 25.20
N PRO A 174 26.33 -4.28 26.21
CA PRO A 174 27.75 -4.28 26.48
C PRO A 174 28.13 -5.72 26.83
N LYS A 175 29.04 -6.32 26.06
CA LYS A 175 29.63 -7.61 26.41
C LYS A 175 30.35 -7.41 27.76
N GLU A 176 29.91 -8.14 28.77
CA GLU A 176 30.71 -8.38 29.97
C GLU A 176 32.05 -9.02 29.61
#